data_2c7faa471495c766ef470f3ca00937bf
#
_entry.id   2c7faa471495c766ef470f3ca00937bf
#
_cell.length_a   1.000
_cell.length_b   1.000
_cell.length_c   1.000
_cell.angle_alpha   90.00
_cell.angle_beta   90.00
_cell.angle_gamma   90.00
#
_symmetry.space_group_name_H-M   'P 1'
#
loop_
_entity.id
_entity.type
_entity.pdbx_description
1 polymer ?
#
loop_
_entity_poly.entity_id
_entity_poly.type
_entity_poly.pdbx_seq_one_letter_code
_entity_poly.pdbx_strand_id
1 'polypeptide(L)' 'MIKKHTVYKKDKWNMVNVEVHGKQLVVRVITDQWGEECQTFLSRPEMMHWVNERYMKEQFDGTEEERAAVLEAFREI' A
#
# COMPACT_ATOMS: atom_id res chain seq x y z
N MET A 1 -12.36 12.43 -10.52
CA MET A 1 -11.36 13.07 -9.65
C MET A 1 -10.47 12.00 -9.03
N ILE A 2 -9.17 12.19 -9.07
CA ILE A 2 -8.21 11.26 -8.51
C ILE A 2 -7.92 11.64 -7.06
N LYS A 3 -8.07 10.68 -6.15
CA LYS A 3 -7.70 10.88 -4.76
C LYS A 3 -6.43 10.10 -4.48
N LYS A 4 -5.48 10.72 -3.81
CA LYS A 4 -4.19 10.13 -3.52
C LYS A 4 -3.98 10.07 -2.01
N HIS A 5 -3.63 8.88 -1.53
CA HIS A 5 -3.40 8.64 -0.10
C HIS A 5 -2.00 8.10 0.11
N THR A 6 -1.27 8.68 1.05
CA THR A 6 0.00 8.11 1.47
C THR A 6 -0.29 7.18 2.64
N VAL A 7 -0.12 5.89 2.41
CA VAL A 7 -0.44 4.85 3.39
C VAL A 7 0.72 4.63 4.35
N TYR A 8 1.94 4.66 3.81
CA TYR A 8 3.15 4.41 4.59
C TYR A 8 4.28 5.22 3.99
N LYS A 9 5.07 5.84 4.82
CA LYS A 9 6.24 6.59 4.38
C LYS A 9 7.34 6.48 5.42
N LYS A 10 8.39 5.73 5.08
CA LYS A 10 9.58 5.63 5.91
C LYS A 10 10.52 6.80 5.58
N ASP A 11 10.74 7.04 4.28
CA ASP A 11 11.49 8.18 3.77
C ASP A 11 11.07 8.39 2.31
N LYS A 12 11.71 9.31 1.61
CA LYS A 12 11.32 9.63 0.23
C LYS A 12 11.59 8.51 -0.77
N TRP A 13 12.37 7.50 -0.38
CA TRP A 13 12.73 6.36 -1.23
C TRP A 13 11.99 5.09 -0.86
N ASN A 14 11.28 5.10 0.27
CA ASN A 14 10.53 3.94 0.74
C ASN A 14 9.15 4.42 1.19
N MET A 15 8.16 4.27 0.32
CA MET A 15 6.81 4.73 0.61
C MET A 15 5.77 3.91 -0.14
N VAL A 16 4.54 3.96 0.35
CA VAL A 16 3.41 3.30 -0.30
C VAL A 16 2.28 4.31 -0.43
N ASN A 17 1.81 4.50 -1.66
CA ASN A 17 0.71 5.40 -1.96
C ASN A 17 -0.42 4.62 -2.61
N VAL A 18 -1.65 5.07 -2.40
CA VAL A 18 -2.82 4.53 -3.09
C VAL A 18 -3.52 5.68 -3.79
N GLU A 19 -3.82 5.48 -5.08
CA GLU A 19 -4.58 6.44 -5.86
C GLU A 19 -5.94 5.84 -6.20
N VAL A 20 -7.00 6.58 -5.94
CA VAL A 20 -8.36 6.15 -6.25
C VAL A 20 -8.80 6.84 -7.54
N HIS A 21 -8.99 6.06 -8.59
CA HIS A 21 -9.41 6.53 -9.92
C HIS A 21 -10.82 5.99 -10.21
N GLY A 22 -11.84 6.65 -9.68
CA GLY A 22 -13.20 6.15 -9.86
C GLY A 22 -13.36 4.79 -9.21
N LYS A 23 -13.53 3.74 -10.01
CA LYS A 23 -13.69 2.38 -9.51
C LYS A 23 -12.37 1.61 -9.39
N GLN A 24 -11.28 2.22 -9.84
CA GLN A 24 -9.97 1.56 -9.80
C GLN A 24 -9.15 2.06 -8.62
N LEU A 25 -8.38 1.14 -8.04
CA LEU A 25 -7.46 1.43 -6.94
C LEU A 25 -6.06 1.10 -7.42
N VAL A 26 -5.17 2.08 -7.44
CA VAL A 26 -3.79 1.87 -7.86
C VAL A 26 -2.89 2.00 -6.65
N VAL A 27 -2.23 0.89 -6.30
CA VAL A 27 -1.26 0.87 -5.20
C VAL A 27 0.12 1.03 -5.78
N ARG A 28 0.84 2.04 -5.32
CA ARG A 28 2.19 2.32 -5.78
C ARG A 28 3.16 2.12 -4.62
N VAL A 29 4.04 1.14 -4.75
CA VAL A 29 5.06 0.84 -3.76
C VAL A 29 6.40 1.31 -4.30
N ILE A 30 7.06 2.18 -3.55
CA ILE A 30 8.37 2.71 -3.94
C ILE A 30 9.39 2.21 -2.90
N THR A 31 10.44 1.56 -3.39
CA THR A 31 11.53 1.11 -2.52
C THR A 31 12.87 1.45 -3.17
N ASP A 32 13.89 1.66 -2.36
CA ASP A 32 15.22 1.96 -2.85
C ASP A 32 15.91 0.73 -3.44
N GLN A 33 15.45 -0.47 -3.07
CA GLN A 33 16.02 -1.72 -3.56
C GLN A 33 15.39 -2.20 -4.85
N TRP A 34 14.08 -2.05 -4.98
CA TRP A 34 13.32 -2.63 -6.09
C TRP A 34 12.75 -1.61 -7.07
N GLY A 35 12.87 -0.33 -6.73
CA GLY A 35 12.30 0.73 -7.54
C GLY A 35 10.83 0.92 -7.26
N GLU A 36 10.04 1.09 -8.30
CA GLU A 36 8.61 1.37 -8.18
C GLU A 36 7.78 0.19 -8.69
N GLU A 37 6.83 -0.23 -7.89
CA GLU A 37 5.88 -1.28 -8.24
C GLU A 37 4.47 -0.70 -8.19
N CYS A 38 3.69 -0.92 -9.24
CA CYS A 38 2.30 -0.46 -9.31
C CYS A 38 1.37 -1.64 -9.49
N GLN A 39 0.30 -1.68 -8.68
CA GLN A 39 -0.73 -2.71 -8.79
C GLN A 39 -2.08 -2.03 -8.92
N THR A 40 -2.89 -2.49 -9.86
CA THR A 40 -4.22 -1.94 -10.08
C THR A 40 -5.28 -2.96 -9.68
N PHE A 41 -6.26 -2.51 -8.89
CA PHE A 41 -7.35 -3.36 -8.42
C PHE A 41 -8.69 -2.74 -8.80
N LEU A 42 -9.68 -3.58 -9.03
CA LEU A 42 -11.01 -3.13 -9.39
C LEU A 42 -11.97 -3.08 -8.19
N SER A 43 -11.53 -3.58 -7.05
CA SER A 43 -12.34 -3.57 -5.84
C SER A 43 -11.46 -3.51 -4.60
N ARG A 44 -12.03 -3.02 -3.49
CA ARG A 44 -11.32 -2.99 -2.22
C ARG A 44 -10.98 -4.38 -1.67
N PRO A 45 -11.88 -5.37 -1.77
CA PRO A 45 -11.51 -6.73 -1.34
C PRO A 45 -10.30 -7.30 -2.05
N GLU A 46 -10.18 -7.07 -3.36
CA GLU A 46 -8.99 -7.50 -4.11
C GLU A 46 -7.74 -6.83 -3.59
N MET A 47 -7.81 -5.51 -3.39
CA MET A 47 -6.69 -4.75 -2.86
C MET A 47 -6.28 -5.28 -1.48
N MET A 48 -7.25 -5.49 -0.61
CA MET A 48 -6.97 -5.96 0.75
C MET A 48 -6.39 -7.37 0.76
N HIS A 49 -6.82 -8.22 -0.15
CA HIS A 49 -6.25 -9.56 -0.28
C HIS A 49 -4.75 -9.47 -0.63
N TRP A 50 -4.43 -8.64 -1.62
CA TRP A 50 -3.05 -8.41 -2.01
C TRP A 50 -2.23 -7.80 -0.88
N VAL A 51 -2.81 -6.81 -0.19
CA VAL A 51 -2.15 -6.13 0.92
C VAL A 51 -1.83 -7.10 2.04
N ASN A 52 -2.79 -7.96 2.41
CA ASN A 52 -2.58 -8.92 3.47
C ASN A 52 -1.46 -9.91 3.13
N GLU A 53 -1.36 -10.32 1.87
CA GLU A 53 -0.28 -11.19 1.43
C GLU A 53 1.06 -10.46 1.36
N ARG A 54 1.05 -9.24 0.83
CA ARG A 54 2.26 -8.44 0.63
C ARG A 54 2.90 -8.03 1.95
N TYR A 55 2.07 -7.77 2.96
CA TYR A 55 2.53 -7.31 4.27
C TYR A 55 2.34 -8.37 5.35
N MET A 56 2.55 -9.63 4.99
CA MET A 56 2.58 -10.69 5.98
C MET A 56 3.73 -10.47 6.94
N LYS A 57 3.55 -10.93 8.17
CA LYS A 57 4.51 -10.72 9.25
C LYS A 57 5.94 -11.11 8.85
N GLU A 58 6.09 -12.20 8.15
CA GLU A 58 7.42 -12.71 7.75
C GLU A 58 8.06 -11.90 6.64
N GLN A 59 7.27 -11.10 5.92
CA GLN A 59 7.76 -10.35 4.77
C GLN A 59 7.93 -8.86 5.03
N PHE A 60 7.40 -8.37 6.13
CA PHE A 60 7.46 -6.96 6.45
C PHE A 60 8.72 -6.64 7.25
N ASP A 61 9.45 -5.63 6.77
CA ASP A 61 10.73 -5.21 7.34
C ASP A 61 10.61 -4.27 8.53
N GLY A 62 9.40 -3.88 8.92
CA GLY A 62 9.18 -2.95 10.00
C GLY A 62 8.71 -3.63 11.27
N THR A 63 8.29 -2.82 12.24
CA THR A 63 7.74 -3.31 13.49
C THR A 63 6.29 -3.77 13.30
N GLU A 64 5.77 -4.53 14.28
CA GLU A 64 4.35 -4.92 14.27
C GLU A 64 3.44 -3.70 14.30
N GLU A 65 3.84 -2.66 15.02
CA GLU A 65 3.07 -1.43 15.09
C GLU A 65 2.99 -0.74 13.73
N GLU A 66 4.11 -0.69 13.03
CA GLU A 66 4.14 -0.11 11.68
C GLU A 66 3.28 -0.92 10.72
N ARG A 67 3.38 -2.24 10.80
CA ARG A 67 2.58 -3.13 9.97
C ARG A 67 1.09 -2.93 10.22
N ALA A 68 0.69 -2.86 11.48
CA ALA A 68 -0.71 -2.63 11.83
C ALA A 68 -1.19 -1.28 11.32
N ALA A 69 -0.36 -0.24 11.40
CA ALA A 69 -0.70 1.09 10.92
C ALA A 69 -0.91 1.09 9.40
N VAL A 70 -0.05 0.38 8.67
CA VAL A 70 -0.17 0.27 7.21
C VAL A 70 -1.48 -0.42 6.83
N LEU A 71 -1.79 -1.54 7.47
CA LEU A 71 -3.01 -2.28 7.20
C LEU A 71 -4.25 -1.46 7.52
N GLU A 72 -4.22 -0.72 8.63
CA GLU A 72 -5.33 0.13 9.01
C GLU A 72 -5.53 1.26 8.01
N ALA A 73 -4.45 1.86 7.53
CA ALA A 73 -4.52 2.92 6.53
C ALA A 73 -5.15 2.42 5.23
N PHE A 74 -4.82 1.19 4.81
CA PHE A 74 -5.43 0.59 3.63
C PHE A 74 -6.93 0.37 3.83
N ARG A 75 -7.34 -0.01 5.04
CA ARG A 75 -8.76 -0.25 5.33
C ARG A 75 -9.58 1.03 5.25
N GLU A 76 -8.98 2.17 5.52
CA GLU A 76 -9.69 3.45 5.49
C GLU A 76 -9.88 4.01 4.09
N ILE A 77 -9.26 3.43 3.11
CA ILE A 77 -9.45 3.82 1.71
C ILE A 77 -10.73 3.19 1.16
#